data_595ea0903661d86d0ac19c9a33484e74
#
_entry.id   595ea0903661d86d0ac19c9a33484e74
#
_cell.length_a   1.000
_cell.length_b   1.000
_cell.length_c   1.000
_cell.angle_alpha   90.00
_cell.angle_beta   90.00
_cell.angle_gamma   90.00
#
_symmetry.space_group_name_H-M   'P 1'
#
loop_
_entity.id
_entity.type
_entity.pdbx_description
1 polymer ?
#
loop_
_entity_poly.entity_id
_entity_poly.type
_entity_poly.pdbx_seq_one_letter_code
_entity_poly.pdbx_strand_id
1 'polypeptide(L)'
;MKQLLVLILFMSSFLSMTAQQLHIKYYCTNWGNSDSWDTFCLRVKNAGYDGVESWLPGSPNERKEMIDALHKYGLSLGLLSGGSGGTYEEYKQSFKRNLDEAALLKPDYINCHTGKDYYSFEQNKTLIELADAAKNKYHIPVYHETHRGRFSFAAHVTKEYLEKIPTLQLALDISHWCNVHESMLSDQTEAVTKALSRTEHIHARIGHPEGPQVNDPAAPEWKSIVAQHLTWWDKVVAKHKENGVKLLTITTEFGPAGYLPTLPFTQQPVADQWSINVYMLHLLKDRYKE
;
A
#
# COMPACT_ATOMS: atom_id res chain seq x y z
N MET A 1 27.22 70.88 -16.17
CA MET A 1 27.03 69.76 -15.29
C MET A 1 25.85 68.94 -15.76
N LYS A 2 26.09 67.84 -16.49
CA LYS A 2 25.03 66.92 -16.96
C LYS A 2 24.99 65.71 -16.02
N GLN A 3 23.90 65.55 -15.29
CA GLN A 3 23.67 64.35 -14.46
C GLN A 3 23.22 63.20 -15.35
N LEU A 4 23.97 62.09 -15.31
CA LEU A 4 23.66 60.85 -16.00
C LEU A 4 22.81 59.99 -15.06
N LEU A 5 21.53 59.79 -15.40
CA LEU A 5 20.61 58.91 -14.67
C LEU A 5 20.84 57.47 -15.15
N VAL A 6 21.42 56.63 -14.32
CA VAL A 6 21.56 55.18 -14.61
C VAL A 6 20.31 54.48 -14.11
N LEU A 7 19.50 54.02 -15.04
CA LEU A 7 18.31 53.20 -14.78
C LEU A 7 18.75 51.72 -14.66
N ILE A 8 18.80 51.18 -13.43
CA ILE A 8 19.07 49.75 -13.22
C ILE A 8 17.73 49.01 -13.36
N LEU A 9 17.56 48.31 -14.49
CA LEU A 9 16.47 47.36 -14.71
C LEU A 9 16.75 46.07 -13.90
N PHE A 10 16.04 45.86 -12.80
CA PHE A 10 15.98 44.56 -12.13
C PHE A 10 15.09 43.65 -12.97
N MET A 11 15.68 42.81 -13.82
CA MET A 11 14.99 41.64 -14.40
C MET A 11 14.84 40.56 -13.30
N SER A 12 13.69 40.55 -12.61
CA SER A 12 13.27 39.42 -11.81
C SER A 12 12.94 38.24 -12.73
N SER A 13 13.89 37.33 -12.93
CA SER A 13 13.65 36.03 -13.53
C SER A 13 12.75 35.23 -12.60
N PHE A 14 11.46 35.22 -12.86
CA PHE A 14 10.54 34.22 -12.32
C PHE A 14 10.96 32.88 -12.93
N LEU A 15 11.79 32.11 -12.20
CA LEU A 15 11.93 30.67 -12.42
C LEU A 15 10.55 30.06 -12.14
N SER A 16 9.80 29.80 -13.20
CA SER A 16 8.63 28.92 -13.11
C SER A 16 9.13 27.55 -12.67
N MET A 17 9.11 27.27 -11.37
CA MET A 17 9.21 25.89 -10.89
C MET A 17 7.98 25.18 -11.44
N THR A 18 8.15 24.45 -12.53
CA THR A 18 7.17 23.46 -12.94
C THR A 18 7.08 22.48 -11.78
N ALA A 19 5.97 22.52 -11.05
CA ALA A 19 5.70 21.54 -10.01
C ALA A 19 5.83 20.17 -10.67
N GLN A 20 6.77 19.35 -10.18
CA GLN A 20 6.99 18.03 -10.73
C GLN A 20 5.75 17.19 -10.45
N GLN A 21 5.12 16.70 -11.53
CA GLN A 21 3.86 15.99 -11.50
C GLN A 21 4.00 14.68 -10.70
N LEU A 22 3.03 14.37 -9.81
CA LEU A 22 2.99 13.11 -9.06
C LEU A 22 2.66 11.98 -10.03
N HIS A 23 3.54 11.01 -10.18
CA HIS A 23 3.25 9.76 -10.88
C HIS A 23 2.66 8.72 -9.93
N ILE A 24 1.57 8.03 -10.33
CA ILE A 24 0.96 6.95 -9.57
C ILE A 24 1.17 5.64 -10.30
N LYS A 25 1.87 4.68 -9.67
CA LYS A 25 2.00 3.31 -10.17
C LYS A 25 0.95 2.41 -9.53
N TYR A 26 0.29 1.60 -10.35
CA TYR A 26 -0.76 0.67 -9.93
C TYR A 26 -0.25 -0.77 -9.97
N TYR A 27 -0.38 -1.46 -8.84
CA TYR A 27 0.04 -2.85 -8.67
C TYR A 27 -1.17 -3.77 -8.57
N CYS A 28 -1.04 -4.95 -9.17
CA CYS A 28 -1.97 -6.05 -9.01
C CYS A 28 -1.50 -6.97 -7.91
N THR A 29 -2.37 -7.31 -6.96
CA THR A 29 -2.04 -8.36 -5.99
C THR A 29 -1.94 -9.72 -6.67
N ASN A 30 -0.94 -10.52 -6.27
CA ASN A 30 -0.85 -11.94 -6.65
C ASN A 30 -1.70 -12.85 -5.76
N TRP A 31 -2.32 -12.31 -4.74
CA TRP A 31 -3.12 -13.08 -3.79
C TRP A 31 -4.33 -13.73 -4.47
N GLY A 32 -4.45 -15.07 -4.34
CA GLY A 32 -5.48 -15.86 -4.99
C GLY A 32 -5.18 -16.29 -6.44
N ASN A 33 -4.02 -15.91 -6.99
CA ASN A 33 -3.60 -16.38 -8.30
C ASN A 33 -3.17 -17.85 -8.27
N SER A 34 -3.66 -18.64 -9.21
CA SER A 34 -3.27 -20.04 -9.44
C SER A 34 -2.58 -20.28 -10.77
N ASP A 35 -2.47 -19.26 -11.62
CA ASP A 35 -1.79 -19.35 -12.90
C ASP A 35 -0.26 -19.37 -12.71
N SER A 36 0.47 -19.82 -13.74
CA SER A 36 1.92 -19.62 -13.80
C SER A 36 2.26 -18.13 -13.80
N TRP A 37 3.47 -17.77 -13.35
CA TRP A 37 3.94 -16.39 -13.35
C TRP A 37 3.89 -15.77 -14.75
N ASP A 38 4.21 -16.51 -15.80
CA ASP A 38 4.16 -16.01 -17.17
C ASP A 38 2.73 -15.64 -17.60
N THR A 39 1.76 -16.53 -17.36
CA THR A 39 0.35 -16.28 -17.68
C THR A 39 -0.22 -15.13 -16.85
N PHE A 40 0.07 -15.10 -15.55
CA PHE A 40 -0.39 -14.05 -14.65
C PHE A 40 0.16 -12.69 -15.06
N CYS A 41 1.48 -12.55 -15.26
CA CYS A 41 2.11 -11.29 -15.64
C CYS A 41 1.62 -10.79 -17.01
N LEU A 42 1.37 -11.68 -17.98
CA LEU A 42 0.74 -11.30 -19.26
C LEU A 42 -0.66 -10.70 -19.01
N ARG A 43 -1.48 -11.35 -18.19
CA ARG A 43 -2.83 -10.87 -17.83
C ARG A 43 -2.79 -9.52 -17.12
N VAL A 44 -1.88 -9.34 -16.16
CA VAL A 44 -1.65 -8.09 -15.44
C VAL A 44 -1.25 -6.97 -16.39
N LYS A 45 -0.32 -7.23 -17.31
CA LYS A 45 0.11 -6.26 -18.32
C LYS A 45 -1.03 -5.84 -19.25
N ASN A 46 -1.80 -6.79 -19.72
CA ASN A 46 -2.94 -6.53 -20.62
C ASN A 46 -4.07 -5.73 -19.93
N ALA A 47 -4.24 -5.89 -18.62
CA ALA A 47 -5.19 -5.10 -17.84
C ALA A 47 -4.70 -3.65 -17.60
N GLY A 48 -3.42 -3.36 -17.87
CA GLY A 48 -2.86 -2.01 -17.77
C GLY A 48 -2.26 -1.68 -16.40
N TYR A 49 -1.90 -2.66 -15.58
CA TYR A 49 -1.13 -2.45 -14.37
C TYR A 49 0.34 -2.12 -14.68
N ASP A 50 1.00 -1.44 -13.74
CA ASP A 50 2.42 -1.09 -13.83
C ASP A 50 3.31 -2.12 -13.14
N GLY A 51 2.75 -2.92 -12.22
CA GLY A 51 3.49 -3.90 -11.46
C GLY A 51 2.61 -4.95 -10.78
N VAL A 52 3.28 -5.83 -10.07
CA VAL A 52 2.70 -6.89 -9.24
C VAL A 52 3.18 -6.72 -7.80
N GLU A 53 2.28 -6.90 -6.84
CA GLU A 53 2.63 -7.08 -5.45
C GLU A 53 2.41 -8.54 -5.04
N SER A 54 3.40 -9.12 -4.38
CA SER A 54 3.37 -10.53 -3.97
C SER A 54 4.17 -10.78 -2.70
N TRP A 55 3.83 -11.85 -2.00
CA TRP A 55 4.75 -12.45 -1.04
C TRP A 55 5.98 -13.00 -1.78
N LEU A 56 7.12 -12.96 -1.10
CA LEU A 56 8.34 -13.57 -1.63
C LEU A 56 8.11 -15.08 -1.80
N PRO A 57 8.22 -15.66 -3.02
CA PRO A 57 8.07 -17.07 -3.22
C PRO A 57 9.06 -17.90 -2.40
N GLY A 58 8.60 -19.04 -1.87
CA GLY A 58 9.38 -19.88 -0.98
C GLY A 58 10.58 -20.58 -1.64
N SER A 59 10.46 -20.92 -2.91
CA SER A 59 11.51 -21.62 -3.64
C SER A 59 12.35 -20.70 -4.55
N PRO A 60 13.66 -20.96 -4.71
CA PRO A 60 14.50 -20.22 -5.64
C PRO A 60 14.02 -20.29 -7.09
N ASN A 61 13.48 -21.43 -7.52
CA ASN A 61 12.95 -21.60 -8.87
C ASN A 61 11.75 -20.70 -9.13
N GLU A 62 10.78 -20.68 -8.21
CA GLU A 62 9.60 -19.82 -8.31
C GLU A 62 9.98 -18.32 -8.27
N ARG A 63 10.97 -17.95 -7.43
CA ARG A 63 11.53 -16.58 -7.43
C ARG A 63 12.09 -16.21 -8.80
N LYS A 64 12.81 -17.14 -9.43
CA LYS A 64 13.36 -16.93 -10.78
C LYS A 64 12.23 -16.78 -11.81
N GLU A 65 11.24 -17.66 -11.80
CA GLU A 65 10.07 -17.59 -12.70
C GLU A 65 9.32 -16.26 -12.55
N MET A 66 9.11 -15.80 -11.31
CA MET A 66 8.52 -14.49 -11.01
C MET A 66 9.33 -13.36 -11.66
N ILE A 67 10.64 -13.31 -11.41
CA ILE A 67 11.50 -12.24 -11.90
C ILE A 67 11.58 -12.27 -13.43
N ASP A 68 11.73 -13.46 -14.03
CA ASP A 68 11.78 -13.60 -15.49
C ASP A 68 10.47 -13.11 -16.15
N ALA A 69 9.31 -13.46 -15.58
CA ALA A 69 8.02 -13.02 -16.08
C ALA A 69 7.83 -11.50 -15.93
N LEU A 70 8.17 -10.92 -14.77
CA LEU A 70 8.11 -9.48 -14.56
C LEU A 70 8.97 -8.72 -15.57
N HIS A 71 10.21 -9.16 -15.80
CA HIS A 71 11.11 -8.57 -16.79
C HIS A 71 10.56 -8.70 -18.21
N LYS A 72 10.05 -9.89 -18.58
CA LYS A 72 9.49 -10.17 -19.91
C LYS A 72 8.36 -9.20 -20.28
N TYR A 73 7.51 -8.86 -19.31
CA TYR A 73 6.35 -7.99 -19.53
C TYR A 73 6.56 -6.52 -19.09
N GLY A 74 7.77 -6.18 -18.62
CA GLY A 74 8.09 -4.83 -18.17
C GLY A 74 7.22 -4.38 -16.99
N LEU A 75 7.02 -5.26 -15.99
CA LEU A 75 6.26 -5.00 -14.78
C LEU A 75 7.20 -4.75 -13.60
N SER A 76 6.83 -3.79 -12.77
CA SER A 76 7.48 -3.50 -11.49
C SER A 76 7.12 -4.54 -10.42
N LEU A 77 7.92 -4.61 -9.35
CA LEU A 77 7.72 -5.52 -8.23
C LEU A 77 7.50 -4.74 -6.93
N GLY A 78 6.42 -4.99 -6.24
CA GLY A 78 6.22 -4.74 -4.81
C GLY A 78 6.30 -6.06 -4.05
N LEU A 79 6.87 -6.07 -2.85
CA LEU A 79 6.95 -7.29 -2.04
C LEU A 79 6.29 -7.11 -0.68
N LEU A 80 5.47 -8.09 -0.32
CA LEU A 80 4.98 -8.28 1.03
C LEU A 80 6.04 -8.99 1.88
N SER A 81 6.20 -8.57 3.13
CA SER A 81 7.09 -9.20 4.10
C SER A 81 6.44 -9.31 5.47
N GLY A 82 6.86 -10.30 6.25
CA GLY A 82 6.35 -10.52 7.59
C GLY A 82 7.20 -11.54 8.34
N GLY A 83 6.92 -11.70 9.63
CA GLY A 83 7.54 -12.73 10.45
C GLY A 83 6.66 -13.95 10.63
N SER A 84 7.27 -15.06 11.03
CA SER A 84 6.64 -16.32 11.43
C SER A 84 7.36 -16.92 12.62
N GLY A 85 6.70 -17.80 13.36
CA GLY A 85 7.24 -18.49 14.54
C GLY A 85 6.25 -18.49 15.69
N GLY A 86 6.44 -19.38 16.65
CA GLY A 86 5.60 -19.53 17.84
C GLY A 86 5.98 -18.59 18.99
N THR A 87 7.21 -18.08 18.99
CA THR A 87 7.74 -17.13 19.98
C THR A 87 8.08 -15.79 19.35
N TYR A 88 8.21 -14.76 20.18
CA TYR A 88 8.64 -13.43 19.71
C TYR A 88 10.03 -13.47 19.07
N GLU A 89 10.97 -14.21 19.65
CA GLU A 89 12.34 -14.29 19.10
C GLU A 89 12.38 -15.01 17.74
N GLU A 90 11.64 -16.09 17.56
CA GLU A 90 11.50 -16.74 16.26
C GLU A 90 10.86 -15.82 15.23
N TYR A 91 9.80 -15.11 15.62
CA TYR A 91 9.15 -14.12 14.77
C TYR A 91 10.13 -13.02 14.35
N LYS A 92 10.87 -12.44 15.29
CA LYS A 92 11.85 -11.39 15.06
C LYS A 92 12.96 -11.84 14.10
N GLN A 93 13.51 -13.05 14.31
CA GLN A 93 14.55 -13.62 13.45
C GLN A 93 14.05 -13.88 12.03
N SER A 94 12.85 -14.46 11.89
CA SER A 94 12.24 -14.70 10.58
C SER A 94 11.87 -13.40 9.87
N PHE A 95 11.35 -12.41 10.58
CA PHE A 95 11.03 -11.08 10.04
C PHE A 95 12.27 -10.40 9.46
N LYS A 96 13.37 -10.38 10.23
CA LYS A 96 14.64 -9.83 9.75
C LYS A 96 15.15 -10.55 8.50
N ARG A 97 15.16 -11.90 8.51
CA ARG A 97 15.61 -12.70 7.36
C ARG A 97 14.74 -12.43 6.13
N ASN A 98 13.42 -12.42 6.28
CA ASN A 98 12.49 -12.19 5.17
C ASN A 98 12.63 -10.78 4.58
N LEU A 99 12.90 -9.76 5.40
CA LEU A 99 13.24 -8.41 4.92
C LEU A 99 14.54 -8.39 4.11
N ASP A 100 15.60 -9.00 4.62
CA ASP A 100 16.88 -9.08 3.91
C ASP A 100 16.73 -9.81 2.56
N GLU A 101 16.02 -10.94 2.53
CA GLU A 101 15.76 -11.70 1.30
C GLU A 101 14.90 -10.94 0.28
N ALA A 102 13.83 -10.26 0.74
CA ALA A 102 12.98 -9.44 -0.12
C ALA A 102 13.77 -8.27 -0.74
N ALA A 103 14.61 -7.61 0.05
CA ALA A 103 15.41 -6.48 -0.42
C ALA A 103 16.45 -6.86 -1.47
N LEU A 104 16.97 -8.10 -1.48
CA LEU A 104 17.91 -8.58 -2.50
C LEU A 104 17.29 -8.63 -3.91
N LEU A 105 15.97 -8.72 -4.04
CA LEU A 105 15.26 -8.66 -5.33
C LEU A 105 15.04 -7.23 -5.84
N LYS A 106 15.43 -6.22 -5.07
CA LYS A 106 15.30 -4.78 -5.42
C LYS A 106 13.89 -4.38 -5.87
N PRO A 107 12.85 -4.67 -5.07
CA PRO A 107 11.49 -4.22 -5.38
C PRO A 107 11.39 -2.70 -5.31
N ASP A 108 10.33 -2.13 -5.90
CA ASP A 108 10.03 -0.70 -5.77
C ASP A 108 9.73 -0.32 -4.30
N TYR A 109 9.17 -1.25 -3.53
CA TYR A 109 8.92 -1.12 -2.08
C TYR A 109 8.73 -2.50 -1.41
N ILE A 110 8.86 -2.51 -0.08
CA ILE A 110 8.48 -3.64 0.76
C ILE A 110 7.35 -3.19 1.69
N ASN A 111 6.20 -3.87 1.61
CA ASN A 111 5.08 -3.70 2.53
C ASN A 111 5.13 -4.75 3.63
N CYS A 112 5.17 -4.32 4.89
CA CYS A 112 5.41 -5.20 6.02
C CYS A 112 4.15 -5.46 6.84
N HIS A 113 3.79 -6.73 7.01
CA HIS A 113 2.89 -7.22 8.04
C HIS A 113 3.65 -7.32 9.38
N THR A 114 3.87 -6.18 10.03
CA THR A 114 4.79 -6.05 11.16
C THR A 114 4.15 -6.44 12.48
N GLY A 115 4.81 -7.33 13.20
CA GLY A 115 4.49 -7.67 14.59
C GLY A 115 3.13 -8.34 14.78
N LYS A 116 2.61 -8.21 15.99
CA LYS A 116 1.30 -8.73 16.40
C LYS A 116 0.59 -7.69 17.28
N ASP A 117 -0.74 -7.71 17.24
CA ASP A 117 -1.61 -6.89 18.07
C ASP A 117 -1.42 -7.12 19.57
N TYR A 118 -1.01 -8.32 19.98
CA TYR A 118 -0.75 -8.70 21.36
C TYR A 118 0.72 -8.57 21.81
N TYR A 119 1.63 -8.13 20.93
CA TYR A 119 3.01 -7.81 21.34
C TYR A 119 3.05 -6.45 22.05
N SER A 120 3.97 -6.32 23.02
CA SER A 120 4.16 -5.04 23.69
C SER A 120 4.62 -3.95 22.71
N PHE A 121 4.46 -2.69 23.11
CA PHE A 121 4.96 -1.55 22.33
C PHE A 121 6.45 -1.71 22.00
N GLU A 122 7.29 -2.07 22.96
CA GLU A 122 8.73 -2.22 22.78
C GLU A 122 9.08 -3.38 21.82
N GLN A 123 8.31 -4.48 21.87
CA GLN A 123 8.49 -5.61 20.95
C GLN A 123 8.16 -5.18 19.51
N ASN A 124 7.01 -4.54 19.29
CA ASN A 124 6.63 -4.05 17.97
C ASN A 124 7.58 -2.94 17.47
N LYS A 125 8.01 -2.02 18.35
CA LYS A 125 8.99 -0.98 18.03
C LYS A 125 10.30 -1.58 17.55
N THR A 126 10.81 -2.62 18.20
CA THR A 126 12.03 -3.33 17.76
C THR A 126 11.88 -3.87 16.34
N LEU A 127 10.69 -4.40 15.97
CA LEU A 127 10.45 -4.87 14.61
C LEU A 127 10.38 -3.72 13.60
N ILE A 128 9.81 -2.59 13.97
CA ILE A 128 9.81 -1.37 13.14
C ILE A 128 11.25 -0.87 12.92
N GLU A 129 12.08 -0.85 13.97
CA GLU A 129 13.49 -0.48 13.87
C GLU A 129 14.31 -1.44 12.97
N LEU A 130 13.99 -2.74 12.97
CA LEU A 130 14.60 -3.70 12.02
C LEU A 130 14.21 -3.38 10.57
N ALA A 131 12.97 -2.97 10.33
CA ALA A 131 12.51 -2.55 9.01
C ALA A 131 13.18 -1.24 8.55
N ASP A 132 13.32 -0.25 9.44
CA ASP A 132 14.07 0.99 9.18
C ASP A 132 15.55 0.71 8.88
N ALA A 133 16.17 -0.24 9.59
CA ALA A 133 17.54 -0.66 9.33
C ALA A 133 17.69 -1.31 7.94
N ALA A 134 16.73 -2.15 7.52
CA ALA A 134 16.70 -2.73 6.18
C ALA A 134 16.52 -1.66 5.10
N LYS A 135 15.56 -0.74 5.28
CA LYS A 135 15.34 0.42 4.40
C LYS A 135 16.63 1.20 4.17
N ASN A 136 17.37 1.52 5.24
CA ASN A 136 18.61 2.27 5.16
C ASN A 136 19.75 1.46 4.51
N LYS A 137 19.88 0.17 4.83
CA LYS A 137 20.90 -0.73 4.30
C LYS A 137 20.78 -0.96 2.80
N TYR A 138 19.55 -1.19 2.33
CA TYR A 138 19.28 -1.58 0.95
C TYR A 138 18.80 -0.43 0.06
N HIS A 139 18.49 0.73 0.64
CA HIS A 139 17.93 1.91 -0.04
C HIS A 139 16.61 1.61 -0.77
N ILE A 140 15.78 0.77 -0.15
CA ILE A 140 14.45 0.39 -0.65
C ILE A 140 13.40 0.92 0.32
N PRO A 141 12.33 1.58 -0.15
CA PRO A 141 11.23 2.00 0.70
C PRO A 141 10.62 0.82 1.45
N VAL A 142 10.41 0.96 2.76
CA VAL A 142 9.72 -0.04 3.59
C VAL A 142 8.57 0.65 4.30
N TYR A 143 7.39 0.07 4.16
CA TYR A 143 6.15 0.56 4.74
C TYR A 143 5.53 -0.48 5.67
N HIS A 144 4.70 -0.04 6.61
CA HIS A 144 4.03 -0.92 7.55
C HIS A 144 2.53 -0.89 7.31
N GLU A 145 1.96 -2.05 7.02
CA GLU A 145 0.55 -2.13 6.70
C GLU A 145 -0.35 -1.93 7.91
N THR A 146 -1.41 -1.15 7.75
CA THR A 146 -2.52 -1.10 8.69
C THR A 146 -3.36 -2.36 8.53
N HIS A 147 -3.13 -3.34 9.40
CA HIS A 147 -3.74 -4.67 9.26
C HIS A 147 -4.15 -5.25 10.61
N ARG A 148 -5.37 -5.81 10.69
CA ARG A 148 -5.84 -6.55 11.87
C ARG A 148 -4.86 -7.69 12.23
N GLY A 149 -4.62 -7.90 13.55
CA GLY A 149 -3.64 -8.87 14.02
C GLY A 149 -2.17 -8.43 13.88
N ARG A 150 -1.90 -7.17 13.53
CA ARG A 150 -0.58 -6.53 13.52
C ARG A 150 -0.53 -5.39 14.53
N PHE A 151 0.64 -4.78 14.77
CA PHE A 151 0.73 -3.66 15.70
C PHE A 151 -0.23 -2.50 15.32
N SER A 152 -0.49 -2.36 14.03
CA SER A 152 -1.29 -1.32 13.39
C SER A 152 -2.77 -1.70 13.22
N PHE A 153 -3.29 -2.61 14.06
CA PHE A 153 -4.61 -3.22 13.89
C PHE A 153 -5.79 -2.26 14.08
N ALA A 154 -5.59 -1.18 14.85
CA ALA A 154 -6.62 -0.22 15.21
C ALA A 154 -6.12 1.22 15.04
N ALA A 155 -7.01 2.14 14.65
CA ALA A 155 -6.67 3.52 14.35
C ALA A 155 -6.02 4.24 15.54
N HIS A 156 -6.63 4.18 16.73
CA HIS A 156 -6.13 4.84 17.95
C HIS A 156 -4.77 4.26 18.39
N VAL A 157 -4.59 2.94 18.29
CA VAL A 157 -3.31 2.28 18.62
C VAL A 157 -2.21 2.73 17.65
N THR A 158 -2.50 2.70 16.34
CA THR A 158 -1.54 3.14 15.32
C THR A 158 -1.15 4.61 15.49
N LYS A 159 -2.08 5.48 15.89
CA LYS A 159 -1.80 6.88 16.21
C LYS A 159 -0.69 7.01 17.26
N GLU A 160 -0.74 6.21 18.33
CA GLU A 160 0.30 6.25 19.39
C GLU A 160 1.70 5.86 18.82
N TYR A 161 1.78 4.85 17.95
CA TYR A 161 3.03 4.50 17.29
C TYR A 161 3.54 5.64 16.39
N LEU A 162 2.65 6.28 15.61
CA LEU A 162 3.00 7.40 14.73
C LEU A 162 3.45 8.65 15.49
N GLU A 163 3.00 8.84 16.73
CA GLU A 163 3.44 9.91 17.62
C GLU A 163 4.81 9.63 18.22
N LYS A 164 5.04 8.39 18.63
CA LYS A 164 6.28 7.97 19.31
C LYS A 164 7.42 7.63 18.34
N ILE A 165 7.10 7.28 17.08
CA ILE A 165 8.08 6.88 16.04
C ILE A 165 7.92 7.80 14.81
N PRO A 166 8.63 8.93 14.75
CA PRO A 166 8.48 9.91 13.67
C PRO A 166 8.85 9.39 12.28
N THR A 167 9.68 8.36 12.18
CA THR A 167 10.12 7.74 10.91
C THR A 167 9.12 6.74 10.33
N LEU A 168 8.13 6.30 11.13
CA LEU A 168 7.16 5.29 10.74
C LEU A 168 6.32 5.75 9.55
N GLN A 169 6.35 4.99 8.46
CA GLN A 169 5.58 5.18 7.23
C GLN A 169 4.63 4.00 7.01
N LEU A 170 3.43 4.29 6.52
CA LEU A 170 2.37 3.30 6.38
C LEU A 170 2.12 2.88 4.93
N ALA A 171 1.81 1.60 4.77
CA ALA A 171 0.96 1.10 3.71
C ALA A 171 -0.48 1.07 4.25
N LEU A 172 -1.35 1.91 3.68
CA LEU A 172 -2.69 2.11 4.22
C LEU A 172 -3.67 1.10 3.63
N ASP A 173 -4.02 0.07 4.39
CA ASP A 173 -5.25 -0.69 4.22
C ASP A 173 -6.25 -0.29 5.32
N ILE A 174 -7.03 0.75 5.03
CA ILE A 174 -7.99 1.29 5.99
C ILE A 174 -9.22 0.38 6.16
N SER A 175 -9.43 -0.58 5.25
CA SER A 175 -10.54 -1.52 5.29
C SER A 175 -10.55 -2.35 6.57
N HIS A 176 -9.36 -2.71 7.07
CA HIS A 176 -9.23 -3.43 8.33
C HIS A 176 -9.72 -2.62 9.53
N TRP A 177 -9.46 -1.31 9.54
CA TRP A 177 -9.93 -0.45 10.62
C TRP A 177 -11.45 -0.29 10.62
N CYS A 178 -12.09 -0.22 9.45
CA CYS A 178 -13.54 -0.20 9.37
C CYS A 178 -14.15 -1.39 10.10
N ASN A 179 -13.61 -2.58 9.88
CA ASN A 179 -14.06 -3.81 10.52
C ASN A 179 -13.67 -3.89 12.00
N VAL A 180 -12.45 -3.51 12.38
CA VAL A 180 -12.01 -3.56 13.79
C VAL A 180 -12.76 -2.59 14.67
N HIS A 181 -13.13 -1.41 14.15
CA HIS A 181 -13.90 -0.39 14.87
C HIS A 181 -15.42 -0.53 14.67
N GLU A 182 -15.87 -1.49 13.87
CA GLU A 182 -17.30 -1.66 13.52
C GLU A 182 -17.94 -0.32 13.07
N SER A 183 -17.17 0.51 12.35
CA SER A 183 -17.57 1.86 11.95
C SER A 183 -16.85 2.34 10.69
N MET A 184 -17.36 3.42 10.08
CA MET A 184 -16.67 4.16 9.02
C MET A 184 -15.74 5.25 9.57
N LEU A 185 -15.23 5.06 10.80
CA LEU A 185 -14.17 5.83 11.45
C LEU A 185 -14.47 7.33 11.68
N SER A 186 -15.73 7.73 11.70
CA SER A 186 -16.11 9.12 11.98
C SER A 186 -15.76 9.55 13.42
N ASP A 187 -15.70 8.60 14.32
CA ASP A 187 -15.28 8.71 15.73
C ASP A 187 -13.74 8.64 15.92
N GLN A 188 -12.98 8.31 14.87
CA GLN A 188 -11.52 8.15 14.88
C GLN A 188 -10.81 9.21 14.02
N THR A 189 -11.43 10.36 13.78
CA THR A 189 -10.96 11.38 12.82
C THR A 189 -9.51 11.80 13.02
N GLU A 190 -9.07 11.99 14.27
CA GLU A 190 -7.69 12.40 14.58
C GLU A 190 -6.69 11.31 14.20
N ALA A 191 -6.95 10.05 14.59
CA ALA A 191 -6.11 8.92 14.28
C ALA A 191 -6.01 8.66 12.77
N VAL A 192 -7.16 8.71 12.06
CA VAL A 192 -7.21 8.60 10.61
C VAL A 192 -6.41 9.72 9.95
N THR A 193 -6.61 10.98 10.34
CA THR A 193 -5.85 12.11 9.78
C THR A 193 -4.34 11.95 9.96
N LYS A 194 -3.92 11.49 11.14
CA LYS A 194 -2.51 11.21 11.42
C LYS A 194 -1.95 10.10 10.50
N ALA A 195 -2.71 9.01 10.33
CA ALA A 195 -2.31 7.91 9.46
C ALA A 195 -2.23 8.34 7.98
N LEU A 196 -3.24 9.06 7.46
CA LEU A 196 -3.22 9.60 6.09
C LEU A 196 -1.99 10.47 5.84
N SER A 197 -1.56 11.26 6.86
CA SER A 197 -0.35 12.10 6.76
C SER A 197 0.97 11.30 6.71
N ARG A 198 0.95 10.01 7.02
CA ARG A 198 2.11 9.10 7.06
C ARG A 198 2.02 7.94 6.06
N THR A 199 0.99 7.97 5.21
CA THR A 199 0.77 6.97 4.16
C THR A 199 1.65 7.26 2.97
N GLU A 200 2.39 6.24 2.50
CA GLU A 200 3.27 6.27 1.33
C GLU A 200 2.91 5.19 0.30
N HIS A 201 2.03 4.27 0.67
CA HIS A 201 1.47 3.24 -0.19
C HIS A 201 0.00 2.99 0.19
N ILE A 202 -0.84 2.65 -0.78
CA ILE A 202 -2.27 2.38 -0.54
C ILE A 202 -2.60 0.95 -0.99
N HIS A 203 -3.19 0.17 -0.07
CA HIS A 203 -3.95 -1.02 -0.43
C HIS A 203 -5.41 -0.61 -0.67
N ALA A 204 -5.80 -0.61 -1.94
CA ALA A 204 -7.12 -0.13 -2.37
C ALA A 204 -8.17 -1.24 -2.29
N ARG A 205 -8.50 -1.64 -1.06
CA ARG A 205 -9.60 -2.51 -0.72
C ARG A 205 -10.71 -1.73 -0.01
N ILE A 206 -11.95 -2.06 -0.29
CA ILE A 206 -13.13 -1.44 0.32
C ILE A 206 -13.63 -2.34 1.43
N GLY A 207 -13.47 -1.88 2.67
CA GLY A 207 -14.03 -2.53 3.86
C GLY A 207 -15.31 -1.85 4.33
N HIS A 208 -16.01 -2.49 5.25
CA HIS A 208 -17.21 -1.97 5.90
C HIS A 208 -17.25 -2.40 7.37
N PRO A 209 -18.18 -1.88 8.19
CA PRO A 209 -18.18 -2.20 9.63
C PRO A 209 -18.19 -3.70 9.95
N GLU A 210 -18.86 -4.51 9.15
CA GLU A 210 -19.02 -5.94 9.40
C GLU A 210 -17.99 -6.83 8.66
N GLY A 211 -17.07 -6.22 7.89
CA GLY A 211 -16.06 -6.99 7.17
C GLY A 211 -14.98 -6.17 6.50
N PRO A 212 -13.79 -6.74 6.31
CA PRO A 212 -12.66 -6.02 5.69
C PRO A 212 -12.79 -5.90 4.17
N GLN A 213 -13.79 -6.52 3.56
CA GLN A 213 -13.99 -6.49 2.11
C GLN A 213 -15.47 -6.61 1.75
N VAL A 214 -15.96 -5.67 0.93
CA VAL A 214 -17.26 -5.80 0.28
C VAL A 214 -17.21 -6.88 -0.82
N ASN A 215 -18.38 -7.43 -1.18
CA ASN A 215 -18.46 -8.46 -2.22
C ASN A 215 -18.14 -7.91 -3.62
N ASP A 216 -18.68 -6.72 -3.98
CA ASP A 216 -18.42 -6.05 -5.26
C ASP A 216 -18.55 -4.52 -5.07
N PRO A 217 -17.46 -3.75 -5.19
CA PRO A 217 -17.50 -2.30 -4.99
C PRO A 217 -18.29 -1.56 -6.09
N ALA A 218 -18.65 -2.20 -7.21
CA ALA A 218 -19.49 -1.62 -8.24
C ALA A 218 -20.98 -1.70 -7.88
N ALA A 219 -21.36 -2.54 -6.90
CA ALA A 219 -22.74 -2.71 -6.50
C ALA A 219 -23.29 -1.44 -5.80
N PRO A 220 -24.53 -1.01 -6.15
CA PRO A 220 -25.08 0.28 -5.70
C PRO A 220 -25.23 0.40 -4.19
N GLU A 221 -25.41 -0.69 -3.46
CA GLU A 221 -25.49 -0.73 -2.00
C GLU A 221 -24.19 -0.27 -1.32
N TRP A 222 -23.03 -0.41 -1.98
CA TRP A 222 -21.74 0.00 -1.45
C TRP A 222 -21.29 1.42 -1.84
N LYS A 223 -22.12 2.14 -2.62
CA LYS A 223 -21.76 3.47 -3.16
C LYS A 223 -21.25 4.44 -2.09
N SER A 224 -21.89 4.53 -0.94
CA SER A 224 -21.48 5.44 0.15
C SER A 224 -20.19 4.99 0.80
N ILE A 225 -19.99 3.69 0.97
CA ILE A 225 -18.78 3.08 1.54
C ILE A 225 -17.59 3.32 0.61
N VAL A 226 -17.76 3.07 -0.69
CA VAL A 226 -16.74 3.36 -1.72
C VAL A 226 -16.37 4.84 -1.72
N ALA A 227 -17.37 5.75 -1.70
CA ALA A 227 -17.13 7.19 -1.68
C ALA A 227 -16.31 7.62 -0.45
N GLN A 228 -16.53 7.00 0.71
CA GLN A 228 -15.76 7.29 1.92
C GLN A 228 -14.28 6.85 1.77
N HIS A 229 -14.01 5.65 1.21
CA HIS A 229 -12.64 5.20 0.95
C HIS A 229 -11.93 6.13 -0.05
N LEU A 230 -12.61 6.50 -1.13
CA LEU A 230 -12.07 7.47 -2.10
C LEU A 230 -11.73 8.80 -1.44
N THR A 231 -12.55 9.29 -0.50
CA THR A 231 -12.25 10.52 0.26
C THR A 231 -10.97 10.42 1.08
N TRP A 232 -10.67 9.26 1.67
CA TRP A 232 -9.40 9.05 2.38
C TRP A 232 -8.22 9.00 1.43
N TRP A 233 -8.31 8.26 0.34
CA TRP A 233 -7.25 8.15 -0.66
C TRP A 233 -6.98 9.49 -1.37
N ASP A 234 -8.01 10.30 -1.63
CA ASP A 234 -7.84 11.67 -2.17
C ASP A 234 -6.95 12.53 -1.28
N LYS A 235 -7.10 12.43 0.05
CA LYS A 235 -6.26 13.17 0.99
C LYS A 235 -4.80 12.71 0.95
N VAL A 236 -4.55 11.41 0.76
CA VAL A 236 -3.19 10.89 0.56
C VAL A 236 -2.60 11.44 -0.74
N VAL A 237 -3.34 11.36 -1.85
CA VAL A 237 -2.89 11.87 -3.16
C VAL A 237 -2.63 13.38 -3.10
N ALA A 238 -3.54 14.15 -2.50
CA ALA A 238 -3.39 15.61 -2.34
C ALA A 238 -2.12 15.95 -1.54
N LYS A 239 -1.90 15.29 -0.39
CA LYS A 239 -0.69 15.45 0.44
C LYS A 239 0.59 15.18 -0.38
N HIS A 240 0.61 14.12 -1.20
CA HIS A 240 1.78 13.81 -2.03
C HIS A 240 2.04 14.89 -3.08
N LYS A 241 0.99 15.39 -3.73
CA LYS A 241 1.09 16.52 -4.68
C LYS A 241 1.62 17.80 -4.00
N GLU A 242 1.06 18.16 -2.86
CA GLU A 242 1.47 19.33 -2.07
C GLU A 242 2.94 19.27 -1.63
N ASN A 243 3.41 18.08 -1.25
CA ASN A 243 4.80 17.86 -0.82
C ASN A 243 5.78 17.64 -1.98
N GLY A 244 5.35 17.70 -3.23
CA GLY A 244 6.19 17.49 -4.41
C GLY A 244 6.76 16.07 -4.50
N VAL A 245 6.07 15.08 -3.94
CA VAL A 245 6.45 13.67 -4.06
C VAL A 245 6.31 13.21 -5.49
N LYS A 246 7.29 12.46 -5.99
CA LYS A 246 7.35 12.05 -7.39
C LYS A 246 6.55 10.79 -7.70
N LEU A 247 6.43 9.89 -6.72
CA LEU A 247 5.84 8.57 -6.90
C LEU A 247 4.96 8.21 -5.71
N LEU A 248 3.73 7.81 -5.99
CA LEU A 248 2.84 7.10 -5.08
C LEU A 248 2.54 5.72 -5.67
N THR A 249 2.46 4.70 -4.84
CA THR A 249 2.11 3.34 -5.27
C THR A 249 0.75 2.93 -4.69
N ILE A 250 -0.08 2.27 -5.50
CA ILE A 250 -1.41 1.78 -5.09
C ILE A 250 -1.54 0.34 -5.56
N THR A 251 -1.87 -0.58 -4.66
CA THR A 251 -2.23 -1.96 -4.99
C THR A 251 -3.75 -2.12 -4.91
N THR A 252 -4.40 -2.65 -5.97
CA THR A 252 -5.76 -3.17 -5.84
C THR A 252 -5.69 -4.53 -5.17
N GLU A 253 -6.36 -4.69 -4.01
CA GLU A 253 -6.13 -5.86 -3.16
C GLU A 253 -7.44 -6.53 -2.70
N PHE A 254 -8.39 -6.70 -3.60
CA PHE A 254 -9.50 -7.59 -3.30
C PHE A 254 -9.03 -9.04 -3.31
N GLY A 255 -9.22 -9.71 -2.16
CA GLY A 255 -8.77 -11.09 -1.94
C GLY A 255 -9.77 -12.15 -2.42
N PRO A 256 -9.32 -13.43 -2.48
CA PRO A 256 -10.14 -14.58 -2.86
C PRO A 256 -11.13 -14.98 -1.76
N ALA A 257 -11.77 -16.13 -1.94
CA ALA A 257 -12.63 -16.77 -0.94
C ALA A 257 -11.97 -16.79 0.46
N GLY A 258 -12.78 -16.46 1.48
CA GLY A 258 -12.31 -16.16 2.84
C GLY A 258 -12.37 -14.67 3.15
N TYR A 259 -12.03 -13.79 2.20
CA TYR A 259 -12.36 -12.36 2.18
C TYR A 259 -13.55 -12.09 1.25
N LEU A 260 -13.54 -12.66 0.05
CA LEU A 260 -14.70 -12.62 -0.83
C LEU A 260 -15.75 -13.60 -0.32
N PRO A 261 -17.01 -13.15 -0.05
CA PRO A 261 -18.08 -14.04 0.37
C PRO A 261 -18.36 -15.15 -0.65
N THR A 262 -18.76 -16.29 -0.15
CA THR A 262 -19.13 -17.45 -0.95
C THR A 262 -20.55 -17.89 -0.63
N LEU A 263 -21.21 -18.57 -1.58
CA LEU A 263 -22.48 -19.22 -1.34
C LEU A 263 -22.31 -20.39 -0.33
N PRO A 264 -23.23 -20.57 0.60
CA PRO A 264 -23.17 -21.69 1.52
C PRO A 264 -23.25 -23.01 0.75
N PHE A 265 -22.67 -24.05 1.35
CA PHE A 265 -22.53 -25.42 0.84
C PHE A 265 -21.67 -25.57 -0.41
N THR A 266 -21.89 -24.81 -1.46
CA THR A 266 -21.13 -24.90 -2.74
C THR A 266 -19.78 -24.22 -2.67
N GLN A 267 -19.59 -23.26 -1.77
CA GLN A 267 -18.42 -22.39 -1.66
C GLN A 267 -18.12 -21.59 -2.92
N GLN A 268 -19.10 -21.47 -3.81
CA GLN A 268 -18.96 -20.65 -5.01
C GLN A 268 -18.85 -19.16 -4.63
N PRO A 269 -17.81 -18.44 -5.08
CA PRO A 269 -17.69 -16.99 -4.86
C PRO A 269 -18.89 -16.24 -5.43
N VAL A 270 -19.36 -15.21 -4.73
CA VAL A 270 -20.51 -14.38 -5.16
C VAL A 270 -20.14 -13.36 -6.23
N ALA A 271 -18.85 -13.15 -6.46
CA ALA A 271 -18.33 -12.23 -7.48
C ALA A 271 -16.96 -12.71 -7.98
N ASP A 272 -16.45 -12.12 -9.06
CA ASP A 272 -15.15 -12.46 -9.63
C ASP A 272 -14.04 -11.54 -9.11
N GLN A 273 -13.09 -12.09 -8.39
CA GLN A 273 -11.98 -11.35 -7.77
C GLN A 273 -11.17 -10.54 -8.79
N TRP A 274 -10.88 -11.12 -9.96
CA TRP A 274 -10.09 -10.46 -10.98
C TRP A 274 -10.82 -9.23 -11.55
N SER A 275 -12.08 -9.39 -11.91
CA SER A 275 -12.93 -8.32 -12.44
C SER A 275 -13.07 -7.17 -11.44
N ILE A 276 -13.21 -7.48 -10.15
CA ILE A 276 -13.25 -6.46 -9.08
C ILE A 276 -11.94 -5.66 -9.01
N ASN A 277 -10.79 -6.34 -9.03
CA ASN A 277 -9.50 -5.66 -8.98
C ASN A 277 -9.27 -4.79 -10.22
N VAL A 278 -9.66 -5.25 -11.41
CA VAL A 278 -9.60 -4.47 -12.65
C VAL A 278 -10.57 -3.28 -12.63
N TYR A 279 -11.79 -3.45 -12.09
CA TYR A 279 -12.72 -2.35 -11.87
C TYR A 279 -12.10 -1.26 -10.96
N MET A 280 -11.49 -1.65 -9.85
CA MET A 280 -10.80 -0.73 -8.95
C MET A 280 -9.64 -0.03 -9.62
N LEU A 281 -8.85 -0.73 -10.44
CA LEU A 281 -7.79 -0.13 -11.24
C LEU A 281 -8.32 1.00 -12.13
N HIS A 282 -9.38 0.73 -12.89
CA HIS A 282 -9.97 1.73 -13.79
C HIS A 282 -10.57 2.90 -13.02
N LEU A 283 -11.32 2.62 -11.94
CA LEU A 283 -11.89 3.64 -11.07
C LEU A 283 -10.81 4.62 -10.55
N LEU A 284 -9.68 4.09 -10.08
CA LEU A 284 -8.60 4.91 -9.53
C LEU A 284 -7.80 5.63 -10.62
N LYS A 285 -7.53 4.98 -11.75
CA LYS A 285 -6.90 5.64 -12.91
C LYS A 285 -7.75 6.78 -13.44
N ASP A 286 -9.05 6.58 -13.55
CA ASP A 286 -9.96 7.63 -14.01
C ASP A 286 -10.05 8.80 -13.02
N ARG A 287 -10.05 8.50 -11.71
CA ARG A 287 -10.10 9.51 -10.65
C ARG A 287 -8.83 10.35 -10.56
N TYR A 288 -7.66 9.75 -10.74
CA TYR A 288 -6.37 10.40 -10.55
C TYR A 288 -5.66 10.70 -11.87
N LYS A 289 -6.40 10.74 -12.98
CA LYS A 289 -5.87 11.21 -14.28
C LYS A 289 -5.18 12.54 -14.12
N GLU A 290 -4.02 12.62 -14.73
CA GLU A 290 -3.19 13.82 -14.82
C GLU A 290 -3.64 14.70 -15.97
#